data_e08d669059f371c92f516c1bf8124a7c
#
_entry.id   e08d669059f371c92f516c1bf8124a7c
#
_cell.length_a   1.000
_cell.length_b   1.000
_cell.length_c   1.000
_cell.angle_alpha   90.00
_cell.angle_beta   90.00
_cell.angle_gamma   90.00
#
_symmetry.space_group_name_H-M   'P 1'
#
loop_
_entity.id
_entity.type
_entity.pdbx_description
1 polymer ?
#
loop_
_entity_poly.entity_id
_entity_poly.type
_entity_poly.pdbx_seq_one_letter_code
_entity_poly.pdbx_strand_id
1 'polypeptide(L)'
;MSKCLIIGDTHYDTKCEGYLENQIDSTIRIVREHKPTHLIFLGDIYHHRKPSPEVVVAVQKMFFMIRLLVEHVYILRGNHDSANKSDDGLTCLETLSYPGSNVTLIQHTFLDTKENMLFIPHYEKEDIIQGSLSLAPNSETLVFGHFGFAGCLNGAGFHDSSLEPKEFKNTTILGHIHRYEKEDNVTVLGTPWSTNYGECDYDHVVGILEKKKGKWGSLTTHKVTIGPRYYVCPMESLEVMKEEIKDPNYFTLLRVIVDRFSDDSTPNLKAEILKTYSVASVDLKFQPVYDKMLNNRLSNYDPNVPISDIDNDVIEKYIEEQASSIPREALQEGLDLIKTYEDTED
;
A
#
# COMPACT_ATOMS: atom_id res chain seq x y z
N MET A 1 27.38 17.62 1.04
CA MET A 1 26.82 16.71 2.07
C MET A 1 25.92 15.73 1.35
N SER A 2 26.20 14.43 1.44
CA SER A 2 25.38 13.44 0.72
C SER A 2 24.08 13.20 1.48
N LYS A 3 22.99 13.14 0.74
CA LYS A 3 21.62 12.85 1.22
C LYS A 3 21.06 11.68 0.43
N CYS A 4 20.51 10.70 1.11
CA CYS A 4 19.79 9.60 0.51
C CYS A 4 18.30 9.76 0.75
N LEU A 5 17.52 9.75 -0.31
CA LEU A 5 16.06 9.67 -0.28
C LEU A 5 15.66 8.22 -0.49
N ILE A 6 14.72 7.73 0.31
CA ILE A 6 14.21 6.35 0.25
C ILE A 6 12.71 6.42 0.02
N ILE A 7 12.25 5.76 -1.02
CA ILE A 7 10.83 5.68 -1.40
C ILE A 7 10.41 4.21 -1.33
N GLY A 8 9.32 3.93 -0.64
CA GLY A 8 8.72 2.61 -0.57
C GLY A 8 7.97 2.25 -1.86
N ASP A 9 7.08 1.34 -1.76
CA ASP A 9 6.32 0.66 -2.81
C ASP A 9 5.46 1.64 -3.61
N THR A 10 5.90 2.01 -4.80
CA THR A 10 5.23 3.04 -5.62
C THR A 10 4.03 2.54 -6.38
N HIS A 11 4.01 1.26 -6.77
CA HIS A 11 2.90 0.61 -7.46
C HIS A 11 2.34 1.43 -8.62
N TYR A 12 3.20 1.83 -9.57
CA TYR A 12 2.75 2.56 -10.76
C TYR A 12 1.72 1.74 -11.55
N ASP A 13 0.58 2.36 -11.84
CA ASP A 13 -0.56 1.73 -12.49
C ASP A 13 -1.47 2.76 -13.17
N THR A 14 -2.41 2.26 -13.96
CA THR A 14 -3.51 3.04 -14.55
C THR A 14 -4.83 2.65 -13.88
N LYS A 15 -5.33 3.47 -12.96
CA LYS A 15 -6.64 3.26 -12.30
C LYS A 15 -7.77 4.04 -12.97
N CYS A 16 -7.46 5.27 -13.36
CA CYS A 16 -8.33 6.17 -14.08
C CYS A 16 -7.46 7.18 -14.83
N GLU A 17 -8.10 8.01 -15.68
CA GLU A 17 -7.40 9.06 -16.44
C GLU A 17 -6.59 9.99 -15.49
N GLY A 18 -5.33 10.22 -15.82
CA GLY A 18 -4.41 11.08 -15.06
C GLY A 18 -3.78 10.43 -13.81
N TYR A 19 -4.15 9.20 -13.44
CA TYR A 19 -3.64 8.56 -12.23
C TYR A 19 -2.13 8.28 -12.30
N LEU A 20 -1.68 7.65 -13.37
CA LEU A 20 -0.26 7.34 -13.59
C LEU A 20 0.59 8.60 -13.70
N GLU A 21 0.12 9.60 -14.44
CA GLU A 21 0.79 10.89 -14.58
C GLU A 21 0.96 11.57 -13.22
N ASN A 22 -0.08 11.52 -12.38
CA ASN A 22 -0.01 12.10 -11.05
C ASN A 22 1.00 11.37 -10.15
N GLN A 23 1.07 10.02 -10.19
CA GLN A 23 2.09 9.26 -9.48
C GLN A 23 3.51 9.66 -9.91
N ILE A 24 3.74 9.77 -11.23
CA ILE A 24 5.03 10.16 -11.82
C ILE A 24 5.42 11.58 -11.42
N ASP A 25 4.51 12.52 -11.58
CA ASP A 25 4.77 13.94 -11.24
C ASP A 25 5.03 14.10 -9.74
N SER A 26 4.31 13.38 -8.90
CA SER A 26 4.52 13.37 -7.45
C SER A 26 5.90 12.84 -7.09
N THR A 27 6.34 11.74 -7.70
CA THR A 27 7.69 11.21 -7.50
C THR A 27 8.76 12.22 -7.90
N ILE A 28 8.63 12.84 -9.06
CA ILE A 28 9.59 13.86 -9.55
C ILE A 28 9.61 15.06 -8.60
N ARG A 29 8.45 15.50 -8.10
CA ARG A 29 8.33 16.61 -7.13
C ARG A 29 9.05 16.27 -5.83
N ILE A 30 8.82 15.09 -5.27
CA ILE A 30 9.49 14.59 -4.05
C ILE A 30 11.02 14.60 -4.24
N VAL A 31 11.53 14.07 -5.35
CA VAL A 31 12.97 14.05 -5.64
C VAL A 31 13.54 15.47 -5.76
N ARG A 32 12.84 16.37 -6.46
CA ARG A 32 13.28 17.77 -6.63
C ARG A 32 13.26 18.55 -5.32
N GLU A 33 12.29 18.31 -4.45
CA GLU A 33 12.19 18.97 -3.15
C GLU A 33 13.33 18.56 -2.23
N HIS A 34 13.59 17.26 -2.13
CA HIS A 34 14.62 16.73 -1.24
C HIS A 34 16.03 16.85 -1.76
N LYS A 35 16.24 16.99 -3.09
CA LYS A 35 17.54 17.12 -3.77
C LYS A 35 18.56 16.09 -3.27
N PRO A 36 18.25 14.80 -3.35
CA PRO A 36 19.13 13.75 -2.86
C PRO A 36 20.34 13.57 -3.79
N THR A 37 21.46 13.08 -3.23
CA THR A 37 22.58 12.53 -4.02
C THR A 37 22.35 11.07 -4.37
N HIS A 38 21.68 10.34 -3.47
CA HIS A 38 21.33 8.94 -3.63
C HIS A 38 19.83 8.76 -3.51
N LEU A 39 19.27 7.92 -4.35
CA LEU A 39 17.84 7.59 -4.35
C LEU A 39 17.69 6.07 -4.29
N ILE A 40 16.87 5.59 -3.35
CA ILE A 40 16.59 4.16 -3.18
C ILE A 40 15.08 3.97 -3.36
N PHE A 41 14.70 3.06 -4.26
CA PHE A 41 13.38 2.49 -4.33
C PHE A 41 13.40 1.11 -3.71
N LEU A 42 12.52 0.87 -2.73
CA LEU A 42 12.53 -0.38 -1.95
C LEU A 42 11.84 -1.56 -2.64
N GLY A 43 11.43 -1.43 -3.89
CA GLY A 43 10.75 -2.46 -4.67
C GLY A 43 9.30 -2.09 -4.98
N ASP A 44 8.60 -3.02 -5.60
CA ASP A 44 7.22 -2.88 -6.07
C ASP A 44 7.00 -1.57 -6.84
N ILE A 45 7.88 -1.37 -7.84
CA ILE A 45 7.78 -0.24 -8.78
C ILE A 45 6.49 -0.33 -9.56
N TYR A 46 6.16 -1.51 -10.05
CA TYR A 46 4.94 -1.77 -10.81
C TYR A 46 3.87 -2.42 -9.94
N HIS A 47 2.62 -2.04 -10.15
CA HIS A 47 1.49 -2.67 -9.45
C HIS A 47 1.24 -4.11 -9.92
N HIS A 48 1.53 -4.41 -11.17
CA HIS A 48 1.34 -5.72 -11.78
C HIS A 48 2.65 -6.32 -12.26
N ARG A 49 2.84 -7.63 -12.09
CA ARG A 49 4.00 -8.39 -12.64
C ARG A 49 4.14 -8.24 -14.16
N LYS A 50 3.04 -7.98 -14.84
CA LYS A 50 2.97 -7.72 -16.29
C LYS A 50 2.27 -6.37 -16.51
N PRO A 51 2.97 -5.26 -16.28
CA PRO A 51 2.40 -3.93 -16.47
C PRO A 51 2.07 -3.69 -17.95
N SER A 52 1.12 -2.80 -18.23
CA SER A 52 0.82 -2.40 -19.60
C SER A 52 2.02 -1.67 -20.24
N PRO A 53 2.17 -1.71 -21.56
CA PRO A 53 3.22 -0.96 -22.26
C PRO A 53 3.22 0.54 -21.93
N GLU A 54 2.05 1.11 -21.71
CA GLU A 54 1.89 2.51 -21.29
C GLU A 54 2.58 2.79 -19.97
N VAL A 55 2.33 1.96 -18.96
CA VAL A 55 2.96 2.08 -17.64
C VAL A 55 4.48 1.92 -17.75
N VAL A 56 4.95 0.90 -18.48
CA VAL A 56 6.39 0.65 -18.67
C VAL A 56 7.10 1.85 -19.29
N VAL A 57 6.54 2.39 -20.38
CA VAL A 57 7.13 3.54 -21.09
C VAL A 57 7.10 4.81 -20.25
N ALA A 58 6.02 5.06 -19.51
CA ALA A 58 5.89 6.23 -18.66
C ALA A 58 6.90 6.18 -17.49
N VAL A 59 7.01 5.04 -16.81
CA VAL A 59 7.96 4.81 -15.72
C VAL A 59 9.41 4.89 -16.22
N GLN A 60 9.71 4.30 -17.38
CA GLN A 60 11.04 4.40 -17.99
C GLN A 60 11.42 5.88 -18.27
N LYS A 61 10.51 6.69 -18.82
CA LYS A 61 10.74 8.12 -19.04
C LYS A 61 10.97 8.87 -17.73
N MET A 62 10.22 8.55 -16.68
CA MET A 62 10.42 9.13 -15.35
C MET A 62 11.83 8.82 -14.82
N PHE A 63 12.24 7.56 -14.84
CA PHE A 63 13.60 7.19 -14.39
C PHE A 63 14.69 7.84 -15.23
N PHE A 64 14.47 7.99 -16.54
CA PHE A 64 15.38 8.75 -17.40
C PHE A 64 15.54 10.21 -16.95
N MET A 65 14.49 10.85 -16.47
CA MET A 65 14.58 12.22 -15.90
C MET A 65 15.20 12.24 -14.52
N ILE A 66 14.79 11.34 -13.63
CA ILE A 66 15.26 11.30 -12.23
C ILE A 66 16.77 11.06 -12.16
N ARG A 67 17.32 10.16 -12.96
CA ARG A 67 18.76 9.86 -12.97
C ARG A 67 19.65 11.06 -13.31
N LEU A 68 19.09 12.08 -13.94
CA LEU A 68 19.80 13.34 -14.21
C LEU A 68 19.82 14.28 -13.00
N LEU A 69 18.99 14.04 -12.01
CA LEU A 69 18.85 14.85 -10.80
C LEU A 69 19.66 14.31 -9.62
N VAL A 70 20.15 13.07 -9.70
CA VAL A 70 20.83 12.37 -8.60
C VAL A 70 22.14 11.74 -9.07
N GLU A 71 23.07 11.50 -8.15
CA GLU A 71 24.35 10.86 -8.47
C GLU A 71 24.20 9.35 -8.64
N HIS A 72 23.29 8.71 -7.86
CA HIS A 72 23.06 7.28 -7.92
C HIS A 72 21.61 6.90 -7.59
N VAL A 73 21.07 5.92 -8.30
CA VAL A 73 19.75 5.33 -8.05
C VAL A 73 19.91 3.83 -7.80
N TYR A 74 19.36 3.34 -6.70
CA TYR A 74 19.20 1.90 -6.42
C TYR A 74 17.73 1.53 -6.55
N ILE A 75 17.44 0.44 -7.25
CA ILE A 75 16.10 -0.09 -7.42
C ILE A 75 16.11 -1.53 -6.97
N LEU A 76 15.43 -1.85 -5.86
CA LEU A 76 15.24 -3.22 -5.42
C LEU A 76 14.12 -3.87 -6.24
N ARG A 77 14.23 -5.16 -6.47
CA ARG A 77 13.13 -5.95 -7.00
C ARG A 77 12.18 -6.31 -5.86
N GLY A 78 10.91 -5.92 -6.01
CA GLY A 78 9.81 -6.37 -5.15
C GLY A 78 9.13 -7.63 -5.68
N ASN A 79 8.11 -8.12 -4.98
CA ASN A 79 7.35 -9.30 -5.41
C ASN A 79 6.44 -9.01 -6.62
N HIS A 80 5.94 -7.78 -6.76
CA HIS A 80 5.19 -7.35 -7.94
C HIS A 80 6.09 -7.09 -9.15
N ASP A 81 7.36 -6.85 -8.94
CA ASP A 81 8.34 -6.67 -10.02
C ASP A 81 8.91 -8.01 -10.54
N SER A 82 8.74 -9.10 -9.79
CA SER A 82 9.22 -10.43 -10.20
C SER A 82 8.42 -10.97 -11.38
N ALA A 83 9.09 -11.59 -12.36
CA ALA A 83 8.41 -12.18 -13.52
C ALA A 83 7.48 -13.34 -13.12
N ASN A 84 7.84 -14.05 -12.06
CA ASN A 84 7.10 -15.19 -11.50
C ASN A 84 7.39 -15.34 -10.00
N LYS A 85 6.73 -16.31 -9.34
CA LYS A 85 6.93 -16.60 -7.91
C LYS A 85 8.28 -17.29 -7.59
N SER A 86 9.00 -17.80 -8.60
CA SER A 86 10.33 -18.42 -8.42
C SER A 86 11.46 -17.39 -8.33
N ASP A 87 11.14 -16.10 -8.41
CA ASP A 87 12.11 -14.98 -8.40
C ASP A 87 13.15 -15.05 -9.53
N ASP A 88 12.82 -15.69 -10.62
CA ASP A 88 13.65 -15.82 -11.83
C ASP A 88 12.94 -15.24 -13.07
N GLY A 89 13.69 -15.13 -14.15
CA GLY A 89 13.21 -14.62 -15.43
C GLY A 89 13.30 -13.10 -15.56
N LEU A 90 13.08 -12.64 -16.79
CA LEU A 90 13.14 -11.22 -17.14
C LEU A 90 11.99 -10.44 -16.52
N THR A 91 12.29 -9.29 -15.96
CA THR A 91 11.32 -8.36 -15.39
C THR A 91 11.27 -7.05 -16.17
N CYS A 92 10.18 -6.31 -16.04
CA CYS A 92 10.09 -4.97 -16.63
C CYS A 92 11.09 -3.98 -16.03
N LEU A 93 11.66 -4.26 -14.85
CA LEU A 93 12.70 -3.46 -14.23
C LEU A 93 13.97 -3.39 -15.10
N GLU A 94 14.26 -4.40 -15.93
CA GLU A 94 15.40 -4.38 -16.85
C GLU A 94 15.41 -3.17 -17.77
N THR A 95 14.25 -2.62 -18.06
CA THR A 95 14.12 -1.42 -18.91
C THR A 95 14.58 -0.13 -18.24
N LEU A 96 14.79 -0.17 -16.92
CA LEU A 96 15.15 1.01 -16.12
C LEU A 96 16.66 1.22 -15.98
N SER A 97 17.45 0.21 -16.29
CA SER A 97 18.92 0.24 -16.22
C SER A 97 19.56 -0.14 -17.56
N TYR A 98 20.69 0.45 -17.87
CA TYR A 98 21.51 0.09 -19.05
C TYR A 98 23.00 0.34 -18.75
N PRO A 99 23.91 -0.27 -19.50
CA PRO A 99 25.35 -0.10 -19.28
C PRO A 99 25.77 1.36 -19.27
N GLY A 100 26.49 1.78 -18.22
CA GLY A 100 26.95 3.14 -18.03
C GLY A 100 25.90 4.11 -17.43
N SER A 101 24.70 3.63 -17.08
CA SER A 101 23.77 4.45 -16.28
C SER A 101 24.20 4.50 -14.81
N ASN A 102 23.75 5.54 -14.11
CA ASN A 102 23.89 5.65 -12.65
C ASN A 102 22.76 4.95 -11.89
N VAL A 103 22.11 3.97 -12.53
CA VAL A 103 21.03 3.16 -11.94
C VAL A 103 21.56 1.75 -11.70
N THR A 104 21.50 1.29 -10.46
CA THR A 104 21.78 -0.09 -10.07
C THR A 104 20.47 -0.81 -9.81
N LEU A 105 20.16 -1.79 -10.67
CA LEU A 105 19.04 -2.69 -10.46
C LEU A 105 19.49 -3.86 -9.61
N ILE A 106 18.78 -4.09 -8.50
CA ILE A 106 19.13 -5.11 -7.50
C ILE A 106 18.10 -6.22 -7.55
N GLN A 107 18.48 -7.30 -8.25
CA GLN A 107 17.65 -8.50 -8.41
C GLN A 107 18.11 -9.65 -7.49
N HIS A 108 19.31 -9.55 -6.97
CA HIS A 108 19.91 -10.48 -6.01
C HIS A 108 20.53 -9.70 -4.86
N THR A 109 20.74 -10.36 -3.72
CA THR A 109 21.41 -9.72 -2.58
C THR A 109 22.71 -9.05 -3.01
N PHE A 110 22.85 -7.77 -2.70
CA PHE A 110 23.93 -6.92 -3.14
C PHE A 110 24.51 -6.10 -1.99
N LEU A 111 25.82 -6.13 -1.81
CA LEU A 111 26.54 -5.33 -0.83
C LEU A 111 27.32 -4.22 -1.54
N ASP A 112 26.91 -2.96 -1.37
CA ASP A 112 27.72 -1.81 -1.72
C ASP A 112 28.71 -1.52 -0.59
N THR A 113 29.96 -1.96 -0.78
CA THR A 113 31.01 -1.79 0.22
C THR A 113 31.49 -0.33 0.35
N LYS A 114 31.31 0.50 -0.68
CA LYS A 114 31.67 1.92 -0.68
C LYS A 114 30.70 2.72 0.17
N GLU A 115 29.41 2.42 0.05
CA GLU A 115 28.35 3.10 0.79
C GLU A 115 28.05 2.39 2.12
N ASN A 116 28.57 1.17 2.35
CA ASN A 116 28.26 0.29 3.48
C ASN A 116 26.76 0.02 3.59
N MET A 117 26.16 -0.36 2.46
CA MET A 117 24.73 -0.66 2.29
C MET A 117 24.55 -2.08 1.78
N LEU A 118 23.71 -2.85 2.46
CA LEU A 118 23.30 -4.18 2.03
C LEU A 118 21.86 -4.10 1.51
N PHE A 119 21.63 -4.62 0.33
CA PHE A 119 20.34 -4.65 -0.33
C PHE A 119 19.86 -6.08 -0.50
N ILE A 120 18.63 -6.36 -0.06
CA ILE A 120 18.01 -7.70 -0.10
C ILE A 120 16.68 -7.56 -0.86
N PRO A 121 16.61 -7.95 -2.14
CA PRO A 121 15.37 -7.93 -2.88
C PRO A 121 14.37 -8.95 -2.31
N HIS A 122 13.17 -8.98 -2.84
CA HIS A 122 12.19 -9.98 -2.45
C HIS A 122 12.67 -11.39 -2.75
N TYR A 123 12.47 -12.28 -1.78
CA TYR A 123 12.61 -13.73 -1.91
C TYR A 123 11.42 -14.42 -1.29
N GLU A 124 10.84 -15.40 -1.98
CA GLU A 124 9.75 -16.24 -1.45
C GLU A 124 10.19 -17.10 -0.25
N LYS A 125 11.50 -17.37 -0.13
CA LYS A 125 12.06 -18.21 0.92
C LYS A 125 12.77 -17.37 1.97
N GLU A 126 12.30 -17.43 3.20
CA GLU A 126 12.88 -16.68 4.33
C GLU A 126 14.31 -17.10 4.68
N ASP A 127 14.68 -18.36 4.46
CA ASP A 127 16.05 -18.84 4.68
C ASP A 127 17.08 -18.09 3.83
N ILE A 128 16.70 -17.69 2.61
CA ILE A 128 17.53 -16.84 1.75
C ILE A 128 17.66 -15.42 2.35
N ILE A 129 16.59 -14.87 2.89
CA ILE A 129 16.60 -13.56 3.55
C ILE A 129 17.50 -13.60 4.79
N GLN A 130 17.35 -14.61 5.66
CA GLN A 130 18.18 -14.81 6.84
C GLN A 130 19.67 -14.97 6.47
N GLY A 131 19.97 -15.78 5.45
CA GLY A 131 21.31 -15.91 4.90
C GLY A 131 21.86 -14.59 4.39
N SER A 132 21.05 -13.81 3.70
CA SER A 132 21.42 -12.50 3.16
C SER A 132 21.70 -11.47 4.27
N LEU A 133 20.90 -11.43 5.33
CA LEU A 133 21.14 -10.55 6.49
C LEU A 133 22.51 -10.80 7.14
N SER A 134 22.98 -12.03 7.12
CA SER A 134 24.29 -12.41 7.67
C SER A 134 25.48 -11.86 6.87
N LEU A 135 25.25 -11.35 5.65
CA LEU A 135 26.30 -10.74 4.82
C LEU A 135 26.65 -9.30 5.20
N ALA A 136 25.92 -8.69 6.16
CA ALA A 136 26.26 -7.38 6.68
C ALA A 136 27.63 -7.43 7.38
N PRO A 137 28.66 -6.69 6.89
CA PRO A 137 30.04 -6.85 7.40
C PRO A 137 30.26 -6.29 8.81
N ASN A 138 29.39 -5.40 9.25
CA ASN A 138 29.47 -4.76 10.57
C ASN A 138 28.11 -4.18 11.00
N SER A 139 28.00 -3.77 12.26
CA SER A 139 26.77 -3.22 12.82
C SER A 139 26.38 -1.83 12.30
N GLU A 140 27.29 -1.14 11.59
CA GLU A 140 27.03 0.17 10.97
C GLU A 140 26.49 0.03 9.53
N THR A 141 26.46 -1.20 8.96
CA THR A 141 25.89 -1.46 7.64
C THR A 141 24.39 -1.19 7.68
N LEU A 142 23.91 -0.34 6.76
CA LEU A 142 22.49 -0.14 6.57
C LEU A 142 21.93 -1.26 5.69
N VAL A 143 20.80 -1.82 6.08
CA VAL A 143 20.11 -2.87 5.34
C VAL A 143 18.85 -2.30 4.71
N PHE A 144 18.67 -2.55 3.42
CA PHE A 144 17.47 -2.20 2.67
C PHE A 144 16.87 -3.49 2.11
N GLY A 145 15.58 -3.71 2.33
CA GLY A 145 14.94 -4.95 1.94
C GLY A 145 13.54 -4.79 1.42
N HIS A 146 13.06 -5.84 0.72
CA HIS A 146 11.67 -5.94 0.30
C HIS A 146 11.06 -7.23 0.85
N PHE A 147 10.71 -7.21 2.12
CA PHE A 147 10.10 -8.30 2.89
C PHE A 147 9.48 -7.76 4.19
N GLY A 148 8.62 -8.55 4.82
CA GLY A 148 8.04 -8.22 6.14
C GLY A 148 8.79 -8.90 7.29
N PHE A 149 8.36 -8.60 8.51
CA PHE A 149 8.81 -9.25 9.74
C PHE A 149 7.61 -9.78 10.54
N ALA A 150 7.86 -10.62 11.52
CA ALA A 150 6.83 -11.23 12.36
C ALA A 150 6.00 -10.17 13.10
N GLY A 151 4.69 -10.19 12.86
CA GLY A 151 3.75 -9.29 13.53
C GLY A 151 3.56 -7.93 12.88
N CYS A 152 4.29 -7.56 11.82
CA CYS A 152 3.98 -6.32 11.10
C CYS A 152 2.59 -6.41 10.43
N LEU A 153 1.88 -5.27 10.40
CA LEU A 153 0.51 -5.21 9.90
C LEU A 153 0.48 -5.06 8.39
N ASN A 154 -0.18 -6.00 7.71
CA ASN A 154 -0.59 -5.82 6.32
C ASN A 154 -2.11 -5.58 6.24
N GLY A 155 -2.65 -5.20 5.10
CA GLY A 155 -4.07 -4.87 4.94
C GLY A 155 -5.06 -5.99 5.29
N ALA A 156 -4.60 -7.24 5.42
CA ALA A 156 -5.41 -8.42 5.76
C ALA A 156 -5.22 -8.88 7.21
N GLY A 157 -4.27 -8.28 7.97
CA GLY A 157 -3.94 -8.66 9.32
C GLY A 157 -2.44 -8.64 9.60
N PHE A 158 -1.96 -9.55 10.44
CA PHE A 158 -0.53 -9.69 10.73
C PHE A 158 0.18 -10.44 9.62
N HIS A 159 1.39 -10.00 9.30
CA HIS A 159 2.26 -10.71 8.37
C HIS A 159 2.80 -11.99 9.03
N ASP A 160 2.62 -13.11 8.33
CA ASP A 160 3.10 -14.42 8.78
C ASP A 160 4.57 -14.56 8.33
N SER A 161 5.49 -14.24 9.23
CA SER A 161 6.94 -14.33 9.04
C SER A 161 7.60 -14.87 10.31
N SER A 162 8.69 -15.58 10.15
CA SER A 162 9.54 -16.04 11.25
C SER A 162 10.63 -15.05 11.66
N LEU A 163 10.78 -13.94 10.93
CA LEU A 163 11.82 -12.93 11.15
C LEU A 163 11.41 -11.98 12.29
N GLU A 164 11.84 -12.26 13.49
CA GLU A 164 11.54 -11.43 14.67
C GLU A 164 12.29 -10.08 14.63
N PRO A 165 11.66 -8.94 14.97
CA PRO A 165 12.30 -7.62 14.98
C PRO A 165 13.63 -7.56 15.77
N LYS A 166 13.71 -8.25 16.90
CA LYS A 166 14.92 -8.33 17.75
C LYS A 166 16.12 -9.03 17.11
N GLU A 167 15.90 -9.77 16.02
CA GLU A 167 16.97 -10.49 15.31
C GLU A 167 17.73 -9.59 14.34
N PHE A 168 17.15 -8.42 14.00
CA PHE A 168 17.80 -7.45 13.11
C PHE A 168 18.88 -6.66 13.87
N LYS A 169 20.14 -7.05 13.66
CA LYS A 169 21.30 -6.41 14.31
C LYS A 169 21.65 -5.04 13.74
N ASN A 170 21.24 -4.78 12.51
CA ASN A 170 21.51 -3.59 11.73
C ASN A 170 20.27 -2.70 11.62
N THR A 171 20.47 -1.41 11.43
CA THR A 171 19.36 -0.55 10.99
C THR A 171 18.84 -1.05 9.65
N THR A 172 17.60 -1.52 9.65
CA THR A 172 16.93 -2.15 8.49
C THR A 172 15.74 -1.33 8.05
N ILE A 173 15.65 -1.05 6.75
CA ILE A 173 14.60 -0.23 6.14
C ILE A 173 13.94 -1.07 5.06
N LEU A 174 12.62 -1.29 5.20
CA LEU A 174 11.87 -2.26 4.42
C LEU A 174 10.77 -1.60 3.59
N GLY A 175 10.53 -2.14 2.39
CA GLY A 175 9.28 -2.09 1.63
C GLY A 175 8.46 -3.37 1.84
N HIS A 176 7.53 -3.67 0.93
CA HIS A 176 6.62 -4.82 0.91
C HIS A 176 5.33 -4.63 1.71
N ILE A 177 5.40 -4.12 2.91
CA ILE A 177 4.22 -3.82 3.72
C ILE A 177 3.86 -2.35 3.51
N HIS A 178 2.60 -2.07 3.17
CA HIS A 178 2.17 -0.73 2.74
C HIS A 178 1.99 0.26 3.89
N ARG A 179 1.87 -0.23 5.12
CA ARG A 179 1.72 0.61 6.31
C ARG A 179 3.08 0.99 6.88
N TYR A 180 3.27 2.28 7.18
CA TYR A 180 4.44 2.72 7.94
C TYR A 180 4.44 2.11 9.34
N GLU A 181 5.55 1.47 9.72
CA GLU A 181 5.71 0.85 11.02
C GLU A 181 7.18 0.87 11.43
N LYS A 182 7.44 1.00 12.74
CA LYS A 182 8.79 0.97 13.27
C LYS A 182 8.83 0.18 14.56
N GLU A 183 9.71 -0.81 14.59
CA GLU A 183 9.99 -1.63 15.76
C GLU A 183 11.49 -1.92 15.85
N ASP A 184 12.09 -1.66 17.03
CA ASP A 184 13.53 -1.83 17.28
C ASP A 184 14.41 -1.17 16.19
N ASN A 185 15.22 -1.98 15.51
CA ASN A 185 16.11 -1.55 14.43
C ASN A 185 15.45 -1.60 13.05
N VAL A 186 14.18 -2.04 12.96
CA VAL A 186 13.47 -2.22 11.69
C VAL A 186 12.48 -1.08 11.48
N THR A 187 12.44 -0.56 10.27
CA THR A 187 11.43 0.42 9.85
C THR A 187 10.88 -0.02 8.50
N VAL A 188 9.59 -0.30 8.44
CA VAL A 188 8.82 -0.41 7.20
C VAL A 188 8.40 0.99 6.79
N LEU A 189 8.76 1.44 5.58
CA LEU A 189 8.40 2.78 5.12
C LEU A 189 6.95 2.90 4.65
N GLY A 190 6.36 1.79 4.21
CA GLY A 190 5.07 1.82 3.57
C GLY A 190 5.10 2.41 2.16
N THR A 191 3.91 2.63 1.63
CA THR A 191 3.71 3.29 0.33
C THR A 191 3.79 4.81 0.46
N PRO A 192 4.31 5.54 -0.53
CA PRO A 192 4.36 7.01 -0.50
C PRO A 192 2.98 7.67 -0.69
N TRP A 193 1.97 6.92 -1.09
CA TRP A 193 0.56 7.31 -1.25
C TRP A 193 -0.34 6.07 -1.14
N SER A 194 -1.64 6.26 -0.95
CA SER A 194 -2.58 5.13 -0.93
C SER A 194 -2.64 4.45 -2.30
N THR A 195 -2.68 3.12 -2.32
CA THR A 195 -2.85 2.30 -3.53
C THR A 195 -4.27 1.74 -3.67
N ASN A 196 -5.03 1.75 -2.59
CA ASN A 196 -6.43 1.31 -2.53
C ASN A 196 -7.18 1.97 -1.36
N TYR A 197 -8.50 1.74 -1.29
CA TYR A 197 -9.35 2.32 -0.24
C TYR A 197 -9.11 1.77 1.17
N GLY A 198 -8.44 0.64 1.33
CA GLY A 198 -8.06 0.10 2.63
C GLY A 198 -6.88 0.81 3.29
N GLU A 199 -6.21 1.69 2.55
CA GLU A 199 -5.02 2.43 2.99
C GLU A 199 -5.29 3.91 3.25
N CYS A 200 -6.55 4.35 3.21
CA CYS A 200 -6.91 5.77 3.33
C CYS A 200 -6.46 6.40 4.65
N ASP A 201 -6.29 5.61 5.70
CA ASP A 201 -5.87 6.05 7.04
C ASP A 201 -4.38 5.83 7.33
N TYR A 202 -3.58 5.42 6.33
CA TYR A 202 -2.15 5.17 6.54
C TYR A 202 -1.36 6.47 6.53
N ASP A 203 -0.29 6.50 7.34
CA ASP A 203 0.72 7.54 7.22
C ASP A 203 1.64 7.22 6.03
N HIS A 204 1.63 8.10 5.04
CA HIS A 204 2.47 7.99 3.85
C HIS A 204 3.72 8.83 4.04
N VAL A 205 4.89 8.20 3.97
CA VAL A 205 6.17 8.85 4.25
C VAL A 205 7.25 8.46 3.24
N VAL A 206 8.29 9.28 3.17
CA VAL A 206 9.58 8.93 2.56
C VAL A 206 10.67 8.97 3.61
N GLY A 207 11.72 8.18 3.41
CA GLY A 207 12.87 8.13 4.31
C GLY A 207 14.00 9.05 3.85
N ILE A 208 14.71 9.66 4.80
CA ILE A 208 15.89 10.48 4.55
C ILE A 208 17.04 10.01 5.43
N LEU A 209 18.19 9.80 4.82
CA LEU A 209 19.47 9.61 5.51
C LEU A 209 20.45 10.72 5.09
N GLU A 210 21.18 11.27 6.03
CA GLU A 210 22.23 12.23 5.77
C GLU A 210 23.60 11.64 6.11
N LYS A 211 24.57 11.82 5.21
CA LYS A 211 25.95 11.36 5.42
C LYS A 211 26.76 12.44 6.09
N LYS A 212 27.26 12.18 7.31
CA LYS A 212 28.11 13.11 8.07
C LYS A 212 29.45 12.43 8.38
N LYS A 213 30.57 13.08 8.06
CA LYS A 213 31.95 12.54 8.27
C LYS A 213 32.13 11.13 7.67
N GLY A 214 31.54 10.89 6.50
CA GLY A 214 31.65 9.60 5.78
C GLY A 214 30.69 8.50 6.25
N LYS A 215 29.90 8.71 7.30
CA LYS A 215 28.93 7.73 7.82
C LYS A 215 27.51 8.21 7.58
N TRP A 216 26.60 7.30 7.24
CA TRP A 216 25.17 7.55 7.18
C TRP A 216 24.61 7.69 8.58
N GLY A 217 23.75 8.69 8.77
CA GLY A 217 23.08 8.96 10.05
C GLY A 217 21.80 8.13 10.24
N SER A 218 21.07 8.45 11.28
CA SER A 218 19.77 7.81 11.56
C SER A 218 18.72 8.17 10.51
N LEU A 219 17.82 7.24 10.25
CA LEU A 219 16.64 7.46 9.39
C LEU A 219 15.74 8.53 10.01
N THR A 220 15.36 9.50 9.20
CA THR A 220 14.25 10.42 9.48
C THR A 220 13.17 10.22 8.43
N THR A 221 11.92 10.40 8.79
CA THR A 221 10.78 10.26 7.88
C THR A 221 10.12 11.61 7.63
N HIS A 222 9.70 11.83 6.40
CA HIS A 222 8.98 13.03 5.99
C HIS A 222 7.62 12.62 5.41
N LYS A 223 6.56 13.25 5.91
CA LYS A 223 5.20 12.97 5.44
C LYS A 223 5.06 13.42 3.98
N VAL A 224 4.46 12.55 3.17
CA VAL A 224 4.08 12.87 1.79
C VAL A 224 2.70 13.52 1.80
N THR A 225 2.61 14.73 1.24
CA THR A 225 1.38 15.53 1.18
C THR A 225 0.93 15.82 -0.24
N ILE A 226 1.31 14.95 -1.17
CA ILE A 226 1.00 15.05 -2.61
C ILE A 226 0.77 13.66 -3.18
N GLY A 227 0.13 13.57 -4.33
CA GLY A 227 -0.02 12.31 -5.03
C GLY A 227 -1.44 11.72 -4.94
N PRO A 228 -1.62 10.49 -5.38
CA PRO A 228 -2.91 9.82 -5.27
C PRO A 228 -3.35 9.68 -3.82
N ARG A 229 -4.63 9.96 -3.58
CA ARG A 229 -5.24 9.76 -2.28
C ARG A 229 -6.59 9.07 -2.44
N TYR A 230 -6.74 7.94 -1.77
CA TYR A 230 -8.03 7.28 -1.64
C TYR A 230 -8.73 7.85 -0.41
N TYR A 231 -9.96 8.31 -0.59
CA TYR A 231 -10.74 8.95 0.45
C TYR A 231 -12.09 8.24 0.61
N VAL A 232 -12.47 7.92 1.83
CA VAL A 232 -13.73 7.23 2.12
C VAL A 232 -14.54 8.07 3.09
N CYS A 233 -15.78 8.39 2.73
CA CYS A 233 -16.68 9.10 3.64
C CYS A 233 -18.15 8.70 3.45
N PRO A 234 -18.98 8.80 4.50
CA PRO A 234 -20.41 8.69 4.38
C PRO A 234 -20.99 9.84 3.53
N MET A 235 -22.11 9.59 2.85
CA MET A 235 -22.78 10.59 2.01
C MET A 235 -23.14 11.87 2.77
N GLU A 236 -23.57 11.74 4.02
CA GLU A 236 -23.92 12.84 4.90
C GLU A 236 -22.74 13.74 5.31
N SER A 237 -21.51 13.20 5.20
CA SER A 237 -20.28 13.92 5.58
C SER A 237 -19.63 14.70 4.42
N LEU A 238 -20.08 14.49 3.18
CA LEU A 238 -19.45 15.07 1.99
C LEU A 238 -19.27 16.58 2.05
N GLU A 239 -20.29 17.31 2.48
CA GLU A 239 -20.23 18.79 2.50
C GLU A 239 -19.32 19.28 3.63
N VAL A 240 -19.31 18.59 4.79
CA VAL A 240 -18.43 18.93 5.91
C VAL A 240 -16.96 18.72 5.56
N MET A 241 -16.65 17.66 4.79
CA MET A 241 -15.29 17.26 4.41
C MET A 241 -14.84 17.86 3.07
N LYS A 242 -15.64 18.75 2.50
CA LYS A 242 -15.43 19.30 1.16
C LYS A 242 -14.03 19.89 0.92
N GLU A 243 -13.56 20.72 1.84
CA GLU A 243 -12.27 21.40 1.71
C GLU A 243 -11.11 20.39 1.70
N GLU A 244 -11.21 19.33 2.52
CA GLU A 244 -10.23 18.27 2.55
C GLU A 244 -10.28 17.43 1.29
N ILE A 245 -11.47 17.05 0.81
CA ILE A 245 -11.67 16.29 -0.42
C ILE A 245 -11.10 17.04 -1.64
N LYS A 246 -11.25 18.36 -1.67
CA LYS A 246 -10.81 19.24 -2.78
C LYS A 246 -9.37 19.73 -2.65
N ASP A 247 -8.59 19.25 -1.68
CA ASP A 247 -7.19 19.67 -1.54
C ASP A 247 -6.43 19.45 -2.86
N PRO A 248 -5.94 20.53 -3.51
CA PRO A 248 -5.33 20.47 -4.83
C PRO A 248 -3.96 19.77 -4.85
N ASN A 249 -3.39 19.49 -3.69
CA ASN A 249 -2.16 18.74 -3.58
C ASN A 249 -2.36 17.25 -3.88
N TYR A 250 -3.61 16.77 -3.77
CA TYR A 250 -3.93 15.36 -3.94
C TYR A 250 -4.75 15.09 -5.21
N PHE A 251 -4.46 13.94 -5.79
CA PHE A 251 -5.29 13.33 -6.83
C PHE A 251 -6.29 12.40 -6.14
N THR A 252 -7.45 12.94 -5.77
CA THR A 252 -8.40 12.25 -4.90
C THR A 252 -9.28 11.27 -5.66
N LEU A 253 -9.25 9.98 -5.24
CA LEU A 253 -10.21 8.95 -5.62
C LEU A 253 -11.18 8.79 -4.44
N LEU A 254 -12.44 9.15 -4.65
CA LEU A 254 -13.44 9.25 -3.58
C LEU A 254 -14.35 8.02 -3.58
N ARG A 255 -14.49 7.38 -2.42
CA ARG A 255 -15.55 6.40 -2.16
C ARG A 255 -16.58 7.00 -1.22
N VAL A 256 -17.82 7.03 -1.68
CA VAL A 256 -18.95 7.48 -0.87
C VAL A 256 -19.77 6.29 -0.40
N ILE A 257 -19.95 6.20 0.91
CA ILE A 257 -20.81 5.20 1.52
C ILE A 257 -22.25 5.70 1.47
N VAL A 258 -23.14 4.93 0.86
CA VAL A 258 -24.57 5.25 0.70
C VAL A 258 -25.43 4.19 1.35
N ASP A 259 -26.52 4.60 1.98
CA ASP A 259 -27.44 3.71 2.69
C ASP A 259 -28.48 3.07 1.75
N ARG A 260 -28.76 3.69 0.59
CA ARG A 260 -29.74 3.23 -0.39
C ARG A 260 -29.26 3.50 -1.80
N PHE A 261 -29.47 2.54 -2.69
CA PHE A 261 -29.41 2.76 -4.13
C PHE A 261 -30.84 2.83 -4.69
N SER A 262 -31.06 3.78 -5.62
CA SER A 262 -32.07 3.61 -6.64
C SER A 262 -31.34 3.47 -7.98
N ASP A 263 -31.62 2.43 -8.74
CA ASP A 263 -30.91 2.10 -10.00
C ASP A 263 -30.89 3.27 -10.98
N ASP A 264 -31.93 4.09 -10.98
CA ASP A 264 -32.09 5.23 -11.90
C ASP A 264 -31.28 6.48 -11.46
N SER A 265 -30.96 6.62 -10.19
CA SER A 265 -30.29 7.82 -9.64
C SER A 265 -28.76 7.69 -9.54
N THR A 266 -28.23 6.48 -9.50
CA THR A 266 -26.81 6.21 -9.25
C THR A 266 -25.85 6.87 -10.26
N PRO A 267 -26.08 6.82 -11.60
CA PRO A 267 -25.19 7.48 -12.56
C PRO A 267 -25.20 9.01 -12.40
N ASN A 268 -26.38 9.60 -12.15
CA ASN A 268 -26.54 11.04 -11.95
C ASN A 268 -25.83 11.50 -10.68
N LEU A 269 -25.94 10.74 -9.60
CA LEU A 269 -25.27 11.03 -8.33
C LEU A 269 -23.73 10.99 -8.48
N LYS A 270 -23.18 9.99 -9.14
CA LYS A 270 -21.74 9.95 -9.45
C LYS A 270 -21.27 11.18 -10.23
N ALA A 271 -21.99 11.55 -11.27
CA ALA A 271 -21.65 12.70 -12.11
C ALA A 271 -21.74 14.03 -11.34
N GLU A 272 -22.73 14.17 -10.46
CA GLU A 272 -22.91 15.33 -9.60
C GLU A 272 -21.74 15.46 -8.60
N ILE A 273 -21.39 14.37 -7.92
CA ILE A 273 -20.28 14.34 -6.97
C ILE A 273 -18.96 14.66 -7.67
N LEU A 274 -18.65 14.00 -8.81
CA LEU A 274 -17.45 14.29 -9.62
C LEU A 274 -17.31 15.77 -9.92
N LYS A 275 -18.41 16.40 -10.38
CA LYS A 275 -18.42 17.82 -10.74
C LYS A 275 -18.29 18.73 -9.52
N THR A 276 -19.03 18.41 -8.43
CA THR A 276 -19.11 19.27 -7.24
C THR A 276 -17.82 19.27 -6.45
N TYR A 277 -17.16 18.11 -6.34
CA TYR A 277 -15.96 17.94 -5.53
C TYR A 277 -14.66 17.96 -6.35
N SER A 278 -14.74 17.98 -7.67
CA SER A 278 -13.56 18.02 -8.59
C SER A 278 -12.56 16.91 -8.30
N VAL A 279 -13.06 15.71 -8.02
CA VAL A 279 -12.24 14.52 -7.73
C VAL A 279 -11.98 13.72 -9.01
N ALA A 280 -10.92 12.91 -9.00
CA ALA A 280 -10.51 12.13 -10.16
C ALA A 280 -11.46 10.97 -10.47
N SER A 281 -12.02 10.34 -9.45
CA SER A 281 -13.03 9.29 -9.62
C SER A 281 -13.97 9.24 -8.41
N VAL A 282 -15.16 8.69 -8.63
CA VAL A 282 -16.15 8.42 -7.57
C VAL A 282 -16.58 6.96 -7.64
N ASP A 283 -16.45 6.29 -6.51
CA ASP A 283 -17.01 4.96 -6.26
C ASP A 283 -18.14 5.08 -5.21
N LEU A 284 -19.30 4.49 -5.49
CA LEU A 284 -20.40 4.44 -4.52
C LEU A 284 -20.44 3.03 -3.92
N LYS A 285 -20.25 2.95 -2.62
CA LYS A 285 -20.35 1.69 -1.88
C LYS A 285 -21.63 1.67 -1.07
N PHE A 286 -22.49 0.70 -1.37
CA PHE A 286 -23.67 0.46 -0.55
C PHE A 286 -23.26 -0.19 0.78
N GLN A 287 -23.71 0.43 1.87
CA GLN A 287 -23.59 -0.16 3.21
C GLN A 287 -24.91 0.06 3.94
N PRO A 288 -25.72 -0.96 4.13
CA PRO A 288 -27.00 -0.86 4.83
C PRO A 288 -26.82 -0.31 6.24
N VAL A 289 -27.78 0.46 6.72
CA VAL A 289 -27.81 0.99 8.10
C VAL A 289 -27.65 -0.14 9.12
N TYR A 290 -28.11 -1.34 8.77
CA TYR A 290 -27.99 -2.54 9.58
C TYR A 290 -26.53 -2.92 9.89
N ASP A 291 -25.62 -2.82 8.92
CA ASP A 291 -24.19 -3.09 9.15
C ASP A 291 -23.57 -2.10 10.15
N LYS A 292 -24.03 -0.84 10.14
CA LYS A 292 -23.59 0.15 11.14
C LYS A 292 -24.06 -0.23 12.56
N MET A 293 -25.29 -0.74 12.69
CA MET A 293 -25.81 -1.19 13.98
C MET A 293 -25.12 -2.49 14.45
N LEU A 294 -24.84 -3.40 13.54
CA LEU A 294 -24.12 -4.66 13.82
C LEU A 294 -22.68 -4.36 14.23
N ASN A 295 -21.96 -3.52 13.49
CA ASN A 295 -20.59 -3.13 13.82
C ASN A 295 -20.50 -2.38 15.16
N ASN A 296 -21.48 -1.51 15.48
CA ASN A 296 -21.56 -0.86 16.79
C ASN A 296 -21.88 -1.84 17.92
N ARG A 297 -22.60 -2.92 17.66
CA ARG A 297 -22.85 -3.99 18.64
C ARG A 297 -21.65 -4.92 18.77
N LEU A 298 -20.97 -5.26 17.65
CA LEU A 298 -19.76 -6.07 17.65
C LEU A 298 -18.57 -5.36 18.30
N SER A 299 -18.49 -4.01 18.23
CA SER A 299 -17.46 -3.24 18.95
C SER A 299 -17.62 -3.26 20.47
N ASN A 300 -18.83 -3.61 20.96
CA ASN A 300 -19.14 -3.82 22.38
C ASN A 300 -19.21 -5.31 22.78
N TYR A 301 -18.83 -6.22 21.86
CA TYR A 301 -18.89 -7.65 22.06
C TYR A 301 -17.62 -8.16 22.72
N ASP A 302 -17.76 -9.01 23.74
CA ASP A 302 -16.64 -9.72 24.36
C ASP A 302 -16.11 -10.77 23.39
N PRO A 303 -14.82 -10.68 22.92
CA PRO A 303 -14.26 -11.63 21.96
C PRO A 303 -14.16 -13.08 22.47
N ASN A 304 -14.50 -13.32 23.74
CA ASN A 304 -14.49 -14.66 24.35
C ASN A 304 -15.85 -15.38 24.28
N VAL A 305 -16.89 -14.75 23.71
CA VAL A 305 -18.20 -15.40 23.52
C VAL A 305 -18.26 -16.02 22.11
N PRO A 306 -18.53 -17.33 21.99
CA PRO A 306 -18.62 -17.98 20.67
C PRO A 306 -19.73 -17.38 19.80
N ILE A 307 -19.47 -17.28 18.49
CA ILE A 307 -20.44 -16.79 17.49
C ILE A 307 -21.71 -17.63 17.45
N SER A 308 -21.65 -18.91 17.87
CA SER A 308 -22.79 -19.81 18.02
C SER A 308 -23.89 -19.35 18.98
N ASP A 309 -23.59 -18.38 19.84
CA ASP A 309 -24.53 -17.84 20.83
C ASP A 309 -25.15 -16.49 20.41
N ILE A 310 -25.00 -16.07 19.16
CA ILE A 310 -25.76 -14.96 18.61
C ILE A 310 -27.21 -15.40 18.49
N ASP A 311 -28.01 -14.87 19.39
CA ASP A 311 -29.40 -15.16 19.62
C ASP A 311 -30.20 -15.23 18.29
N ASN A 312 -30.73 -16.41 17.94
CA ASN A 312 -31.59 -16.58 16.77
C ASN A 312 -32.79 -15.63 16.78
N ASP A 313 -33.21 -15.18 17.96
CA ASP A 313 -34.27 -14.20 18.14
C ASP A 313 -33.92 -12.83 17.47
N VAL A 314 -32.62 -12.47 17.36
CA VAL A 314 -32.19 -11.23 16.71
C VAL A 314 -32.29 -11.36 15.19
N ILE A 315 -32.00 -12.53 14.66
CA ILE A 315 -32.08 -12.84 13.22
C ILE A 315 -33.56 -12.93 12.81
N GLU A 316 -34.39 -13.59 13.59
CA GLU A 316 -35.84 -13.72 13.34
C GLU A 316 -36.52 -12.35 13.38
N LYS A 317 -36.22 -11.52 14.35
CA LYS A 317 -36.77 -10.17 14.45
C LYS A 317 -36.39 -9.26 13.30
N TYR A 318 -35.17 -9.41 12.77
CA TYR A 318 -34.73 -8.69 11.56
C TYR A 318 -35.50 -9.16 10.33
N ILE A 319 -35.69 -10.46 10.20
CA ILE A 319 -36.45 -11.07 9.10
C ILE A 319 -37.91 -10.56 9.12
N GLU A 320 -38.53 -10.48 10.30
CA GLU A 320 -39.88 -9.93 10.47
C GLU A 320 -39.97 -8.43 10.12
N GLU A 321 -38.98 -7.65 10.51
CA GLU A 321 -38.94 -6.20 10.21
C GLU A 321 -38.69 -5.91 8.71
N GLN A 322 -37.94 -6.77 8.01
CA GLN A 322 -37.63 -6.62 6.59
C GLN A 322 -38.60 -7.36 5.65
N ALA A 323 -39.45 -8.22 6.17
CA ALA A 323 -40.43 -9.02 5.40
C ALA A 323 -41.41 -8.20 4.55
N SER A 324 -41.47 -6.88 4.77
CA SER A 324 -42.25 -5.96 3.94
C SER A 324 -41.53 -5.46 2.67
N SER A 325 -40.21 -5.65 2.56
CA SER A 325 -39.38 -5.08 1.49
C SER A 325 -38.61 -6.11 0.64
N ILE A 326 -38.56 -7.38 1.09
CA ILE A 326 -37.84 -8.47 0.39
C ILE A 326 -38.82 -9.62 0.11
N PRO A 327 -38.82 -10.21 -1.10
CA PRO A 327 -39.66 -11.38 -1.42
C PRO A 327 -39.38 -12.53 -0.42
N ARG A 328 -40.43 -13.11 0.13
CA ARG A 328 -40.33 -14.21 1.12
C ARG A 328 -39.45 -15.37 0.66
N GLU A 329 -39.45 -15.66 -0.63
CA GLU A 329 -38.65 -16.72 -1.25
C GLU A 329 -37.13 -16.43 -1.13
N ALA A 330 -36.70 -15.17 -1.33
CA ALA A 330 -35.29 -14.77 -1.18
C ALA A 330 -34.80 -14.76 0.28
N LEU A 331 -35.71 -14.48 1.23
CA LEU A 331 -35.41 -14.57 2.67
C LEU A 331 -35.28 -16.05 3.10
N GLN A 332 -36.10 -16.93 2.57
CA GLN A 332 -36.02 -18.35 2.86
C GLN A 332 -34.75 -18.99 2.27
N GLU A 333 -34.38 -18.61 1.05
CA GLU A 333 -33.17 -19.09 0.39
C GLU A 333 -31.90 -18.66 1.15
N GLY A 334 -31.87 -17.43 1.70
CA GLY A 334 -30.81 -16.93 2.57
C GLY A 334 -30.68 -17.69 3.89
N LEU A 335 -31.84 -18.03 4.52
CA LEU A 335 -31.87 -18.83 5.74
C LEU A 335 -31.41 -20.27 5.53
N ASP A 336 -31.78 -20.87 4.40
CA ASP A 336 -31.40 -22.25 4.06
C ASP A 336 -29.90 -22.33 3.75
N LEU A 337 -29.29 -21.24 3.18
CA LEU A 337 -27.84 -21.11 2.99
C LEU A 337 -27.09 -21.02 4.34
N ILE A 338 -27.58 -20.28 5.30
CA ILE A 338 -27.00 -20.19 6.65
C ILE A 338 -27.02 -21.53 7.35
N LYS A 339 -28.16 -22.24 7.31
CA LYS A 339 -28.31 -23.59 7.92
C LYS A 339 -27.42 -24.64 7.27
N THR A 340 -27.21 -24.59 5.95
CA THR A 340 -26.28 -25.50 5.25
C THR A 340 -24.81 -25.25 5.58
N TYR A 341 -24.43 -24.05 6.03
CA TYR A 341 -23.07 -23.78 6.49
C TYR A 341 -22.78 -24.30 7.90
N GLU A 342 -23.79 -24.35 8.78
CA GLU A 342 -23.66 -24.92 10.12
C GLU A 342 -23.52 -26.45 10.10
N ASP A 343 -24.11 -27.16 9.11
CA ASP A 343 -24.04 -28.62 8.99
C ASP A 343 -22.75 -29.16 8.33
N THR A 344 -21.79 -28.28 7.95
CA THR A 344 -20.53 -28.69 7.28
C THR A 344 -19.28 -28.59 8.16
N GLU A 345 -19.40 -28.24 9.44
CA GLU A 345 -18.32 -28.21 10.43
C GLU A 345 -18.37 -29.36 11.47
N ASP A 346 -18.82 -30.55 11.10
CA ASP A 346 -18.64 -31.79 11.88
C ASP A 346 -17.60 -32.72 11.22
#